data_8c8e12dc5f5679fbbd06b4e8ea7d166c
#
_entry.id   8c8e12dc5f5679fbbd06b4e8ea7d166c
#
_cell.length_a   1.000
_cell.length_b   1.000
_cell.length_c   1.000
_cell.angle_alpha   90.00
_cell.angle_beta   90.00
_cell.angle_gamma   90.00
#
_symmetry.space_group_name_H-M   'P 1'
#
loop_
_entity.id
_entity.type
_entity.pdbx_description
1 polymer ?
#
loop_
_entity_poly.entity_id
_entity_poly.type
_entity_poly.pdbx_seq_one_letter_code
_entity_poly.pdbx_strand_id
1 'polypeptide(L)'
;MTELVARRRGLLALSRREAHRVLKLWTQTVAAPILSSFLFILVFGLSLGGRIKHIDGIDYDVFIVPGLITMAMIQATYANNSASVFQARFDRYLNDVLAAPMRPWEINLALSIGGVVRALLIGAGLLACALAVVDVPIQHPLALTAAVALALVLFSSFGVIVGIYASSWDHTAFVTNIVILPLSFLGGVFYSVDTLPSPWHEISHANPIFYLLNAVRYGFLGTSDVSVGLSLAVSGVLAAAMVAWSSWLFRTGHRLKP
;
A
#
# COMPACT_ATOMS: atom_id res chain seq x y z
N MET A 1 -16.92 -31.57 -9.15
CA MET A 1 -15.47 -31.64 -8.85
C MET A 1 -14.60 -30.90 -9.86
N THR A 2 -14.94 -30.93 -11.13
CA THR A 2 -14.22 -30.28 -12.24
C THR A 2 -14.20 -28.74 -12.16
N GLU A 3 -15.31 -28.08 -11.82
CA GLU A 3 -15.41 -26.62 -11.75
C GLU A 3 -14.55 -26.00 -10.63
N LEU A 4 -14.55 -26.59 -9.45
CA LEU A 4 -13.69 -26.16 -8.34
C LEU A 4 -12.19 -26.26 -8.69
N VAL A 5 -11.80 -27.33 -9.40
CA VAL A 5 -10.42 -27.51 -9.86
C VAL A 5 -10.04 -26.44 -10.89
N ALA A 6 -10.93 -26.17 -11.86
CA ALA A 6 -10.71 -25.13 -12.87
C ALA A 6 -10.57 -23.74 -12.25
N ARG A 7 -11.42 -23.41 -11.28
CA ARG A 7 -11.35 -22.14 -10.53
C ARG A 7 -10.03 -21.97 -9.78
N ARG A 8 -9.61 -23.00 -9.03
CA ARG A 8 -8.31 -22.96 -8.30
C ARG A 8 -7.12 -22.81 -9.23
N ARG A 9 -7.15 -23.50 -10.38
CA ARG A 9 -6.10 -23.37 -11.40
C ARG A 9 -6.08 -21.97 -12.00
N GLY A 10 -7.22 -21.39 -12.32
CA GLY A 10 -7.32 -20.01 -12.82
C GLY A 10 -6.76 -19.00 -11.82
N LEU A 11 -7.19 -19.08 -10.54
CA LEU A 11 -6.69 -18.22 -9.47
C LEU A 11 -5.17 -18.32 -9.32
N LEU A 12 -4.63 -19.55 -9.25
CA LEU A 12 -3.18 -19.77 -9.08
C LEU A 12 -2.38 -19.31 -10.32
N ALA A 13 -2.87 -19.57 -11.52
CA ALA A 13 -2.20 -19.16 -12.76
C ALA A 13 -2.12 -17.63 -12.86
N LEU A 14 -3.21 -16.91 -12.59
CA LEU A 14 -3.24 -15.46 -12.63
C LEU A 14 -2.37 -14.87 -11.52
N SER A 15 -2.48 -15.36 -10.28
CA SER A 15 -1.65 -14.93 -9.15
C SER A 15 -0.15 -15.13 -9.41
N ARG A 16 0.23 -16.31 -9.95
CA ARG A 16 1.61 -16.63 -10.31
C ARG A 16 2.14 -15.71 -11.41
N ARG A 17 1.32 -15.41 -12.41
CA ARG A 17 1.67 -14.48 -13.49
C ARG A 17 1.96 -13.08 -12.92
N GLU A 18 1.07 -12.56 -12.05
CA GLU A 18 1.24 -11.23 -11.45
C GLU A 18 2.50 -11.17 -10.56
N ALA A 19 2.74 -12.18 -9.72
CA ALA A 19 3.95 -12.26 -8.90
C ALA A 19 5.22 -12.37 -9.77
N HIS A 20 5.20 -13.23 -10.79
CA HIS A 20 6.36 -13.41 -11.68
C HIS A 20 6.72 -12.14 -12.45
N ARG A 21 5.72 -11.34 -12.86
CA ARG A 21 5.93 -10.04 -13.51
C ARG A 21 6.75 -9.09 -12.62
N VAL A 22 6.43 -9.04 -11.33
CA VAL A 22 7.17 -8.22 -10.35
C VAL A 22 8.61 -8.71 -10.21
N LEU A 23 8.79 -10.03 -10.05
CA LEU A 23 10.12 -10.63 -9.87
C LEU A 23 11.00 -10.50 -11.12
N LYS A 24 10.41 -10.58 -12.31
CA LYS A 24 11.16 -10.43 -13.58
C LYS A 24 11.75 -9.02 -13.74
N LEU A 25 11.06 -8.00 -13.21
CA LEU A 25 11.46 -6.59 -13.31
C LEU A 25 11.96 -6.04 -11.96
N TRP A 26 12.48 -6.90 -11.08
CA TRP A 26 12.79 -6.58 -9.68
C TRP A 26 13.69 -5.34 -9.50
N THR A 27 14.62 -5.09 -10.42
CA THR A 27 15.51 -3.92 -10.34
C THR A 27 14.74 -2.61 -10.39
N GLN A 28 13.74 -2.51 -11.26
CA GLN A 28 12.91 -1.31 -11.44
C GLN A 28 11.75 -1.28 -10.45
N THR A 29 11.16 -2.45 -10.17
CA THR A 29 9.93 -2.53 -9.38
C THR A 29 10.17 -2.62 -7.87
N VAL A 30 11.34 -3.11 -7.46
CA VAL A 30 11.68 -3.35 -6.05
C VAL A 30 12.93 -2.58 -5.64
N ALA A 31 14.06 -2.77 -6.34
CA ALA A 31 15.33 -2.17 -5.92
C ALA A 31 15.32 -0.64 -6.01
N ALA A 32 14.80 -0.06 -7.08
CA ALA A 32 14.74 1.39 -7.24
C ALA A 32 13.89 2.10 -6.15
N PRO A 33 12.65 1.64 -5.82
CA PRO A 33 11.91 2.18 -4.69
C PRO A 33 12.60 2.02 -3.33
N ILE A 34 13.27 0.88 -3.08
CA ILE A 34 14.06 0.69 -1.84
C ILE A 34 15.16 1.73 -1.76
N LEU A 35 15.95 1.87 -2.82
CA LEU A 35 17.06 2.84 -2.85
C LEU A 35 16.57 4.27 -2.65
N SER A 36 15.51 4.67 -3.35
CA SER A 36 14.93 6.02 -3.21
C SER A 36 14.44 6.28 -1.80
N SER A 37 13.67 5.35 -1.21
CA SER A 37 13.15 5.52 0.15
C SER A 37 14.25 5.44 1.20
N PHE A 38 15.27 4.61 0.99
CA PHE A 38 16.43 4.55 1.88
C PHE A 38 17.24 5.86 1.85
N LEU A 39 17.41 6.47 0.68
CA LEU A 39 18.01 7.80 0.58
C LEU A 39 17.21 8.85 1.34
N PHE A 40 15.88 8.76 1.35
CA PHE A 40 15.06 9.62 2.21
C PHE A 40 15.37 9.40 3.69
N ILE A 41 15.47 8.15 4.17
CA ILE A 41 15.85 7.84 5.57
C ILE A 41 17.21 8.48 5.90
N LEU A 42 18.21 8.31 5.04
CA LEU A 42 19.53 8.86 5.26
C LEU A 42 19.53 10.39 5.27
N VAL A 43 18.93 11.02 4.24
CA VAL A 43 18.92 12.48 4.12
C VAL A 43 18.15 13.13 5.27
N PHE A 44 16.93 12.65 5.55
CA PHE A 44 16.11 13.23 6.62
C PHE A 44 16.66 12.86 8.00
N GLY A 45 17.09 11.63 8.23
CA GLY A 45 17.71 11.21 9.48
C GLY A 45 18.98 12.02 9.80
N LEU A 46 19.91 12.14 8.84
CA LEU A 46 21.16 12.87 9.04
C LEU A 46 20.96 14.40 9.06
N SER A 47 20.10 14.93 8.18
CA SER A 47 19.94 16.39 8.04
C SER A 47 19.04 17.00 9.12
N LEU A 48 17.92 16.35 9.42
CA LEU A 48 16.95 16.84 10.41
C LEU A 48 17.18 16.24 11.81
N GLY A 49 17.69 15.01 11.92
CA GLY A 49 18.03 14.40 13.21
C GLY A 49 19.01 15.23 14.05
N GLY A 50 19.89 16.02 13.40
CA GLY A 50 20.76 16.99 14.08
C GLY A 50 20.04 18.22 14.64
N ARG A 51 18.83 18.56 14.12
CA ARG A 51 18.03 19.73 14.54
C ARG A 51 16.81 19.33 15.38
N ILE A 52 16.11 18.27 14.98
CA ILE A 52 14.97 17.70 15.69
C ILE A 52 15.48 16.43 16.36
N LYS A 53 15.86 16.53 17.64
CA LYS A 53 16.46 15.40 18.34
C LYS A 53 15.44 14.29 18.59
N HIS A 54 14.24 14.64 19.10
CA HIS A 54 13.21 13.67 19.51
C HIS A 54 11.82 14.15 19.11
N ILE A 55 10.96 13.20 18.72
CA ILE A 55 9.51 13.35 18.61
C ILE A 55 8.90 12.32 19.56
N ASP A 56 8.07 12.76 20.50
CA ASP A 56 7.42 11.92 21.53
C ASP A 56 8.44 11.03 22.31
N GLY A 57 9.66 11.56 22.53
CA GLY A 57 10.72 10.84 23.23
C GLY A 57 11.50 9.83 22.40
N ILE A 58 11.20 9.72 21.10
CA ILE A 58 11.86 8.82 20.14
C ILE A 58 12.79 9.62 19.25
N ASP A 59 13.98 9.09 18.97
CA ASP A 59 14.92 9.70 18.04
C ASP A 59 14.30 9.87 16.66
N TYR A 60 14.53 11.03 16.04
CA TYR A 60 13.85 11.40 14.79
C TYR A 60 14.10 10.42 13.65
N ASP A 61 15.31 9.90 13.54
CA ASP A 61 15.70 8.91 12.53
C ASP A 61 14.96 7.57 12.69
N VAL A 62 14.70 7.14 13.93
CA VAL A 62 13.87 5.97 14.24
C VAL A 62 12.40 6.25 13.94
N PHE A 63 11.92 7.45 14.31
CA PHE A 63 10.51 7.84 14.16
C PHE A 63 10.01 7.84 12.70
N ILE A 64 10.85 8.27 11.75
CA ILE A 64 10.45 8.38 10.34
C ILE A 64 10.41 7.04 9.60
N VAL A 65 11.12 6.01 10.08
CA VAL A 65 11.26 4.71 9.39
C VAL A 65 9.91 4.02 9.15
N PRO A 66 9.04 3.82 10.15
CA PRO A 66 7.73 3.20 9.95
C PRO A 66 6.88 3.95 8.93
N GLY A 67 6.93 5.28 8.96
CA GLY A 67 6.20 6.15 8.02
C GLY A 67 6.67 5.96 6.59
N LEU A 68 7.97 5.98 6.34
CA LEU A 68 8.56 5.81 5.01
C LEU A 68 8.34 4.40 4.46
N ILE A 69 8.46 3.36 5.29
CA ILE A 69 8.14 1.98 4.90
C ILE A 69 6.69 1.88 4.46
N THR A 70 5.76 2.40 5.27
CA THR A 70 4.32 2.35 4.97
C THR A 70 4.00 3.10 3.69
N MET A 71 4.52 4.31 3.51
CA MET A 71 4.34 5.11 2.31
C MET A 71 4.85 4.38 1.06
N ALA A 72 6.05 3.80 1.11
CA ALA A 72 6.63 3.05 0.00
C ALA A 72 5.78 1.81 -0.35
N MET A 73 5.29 1.08 0.65
CA MET A 73 4.43 -0.09 0.45
C MET A 73 3.08 0.27 -0.16
N ILE A 74 2.43 1.33 0.33
CA ILE A 74 1.15 1.84 -0.20
C ILE A 74 1.30 2.23 -1.67
N GLN A 75 2.30 3.04 -1.99
CA GLN A 75 2.57 3.48 -3.37
C GLN A 75 2.88 2.31 -4.29
N ALA A 76 3.71 1.36 -3.84
CA ALA A 76 4.07 0.19 -4.62
C ALA A 76 2.87 -0.71 -4.93
N THR A 77 2.02 -0.95 -3.92
CA THR A 77 0.80 -1.75 -4.07
C THR A 77 -0.16 -1.12 -5.06
N TYR A 78 -0.49 0.15 -4.83
CA TYR A 78 -1.38 0.91 -5.70
C TYR A 78 -0.86 0.95 -7.15
N ALA A 79 0.39 1.39 -7.35
CA ALA A 79 0.95 1.56 -8.68
C ALA A 79 1.04 0.25 -9.46
N ASN A 80 1.39 -0.87 -8.79
CA ASN A 80 1.40 -2.17 -9.44
C ASN A 80 0.02 -2.59 -9.91
N ASN A 81 -0.99 -2.46 -9.05
CA ASN A 81 -2.32 -2.98 -9.34
C ASN A 81 -3.09 -2.10 -10.32
N SER A 82 -2.98 -0.78 -10.21
CA SER A 82 -3.58 0.15 -11.18
C SER A 82 -3.00 -0.05 -12.57
N ALA A 83 -1.67 -0.18 -12.67
CA ALA A 83 -0.99 -0.45 -13.94
C ALA A 83 -1.36 -1.82 -14.52
N SER A 84 -1.42 -2.89 -13.67
CA SER A 84 -1.78 -4.23 -14.12
C SER A 84 -3.17 -4.30 -14.73
N VAL A 85 -4.16 -3.72 -14.04
CA VAL A 85 -5.55 -3.72 -14.51
C VAL A 85 -5.73 -2.84 -15.73
N PHE A 86 -5.12 -1.65 -15.73
CA PHE A 86 -5.16 -0.76 -16.90
C PHE A 86 -4.56 -1.45 -18.14
N GLN A 87 -3.38 -2.07 -18.00
CA GLN A 87 -2.74 -2.82 -19.07
C GLN A 87 -3.59 -3.99 -19.55
N ALA A 88 -4.20 -4.75 -18.62
CA ALA A 88 -5.07 -5.87 -18.96
C ALA A 88 -6.26 -5.45 -19.84
N ARG A 89 -6.81 -4.25 -19.59
CA ARG A 89 -7.87 -3.64 -20.40
C ARG A 89 -7.34 -3.15 -21.75
N PHE A 90 -6.23 -2.43 -21.73
CA PHE A 90 -5.63 -1.85 -22.93
C PHE A 90 -5.23 -2.95 -23.94
N ASP A 91 -4.58 -4.00 -23.48
CA ASP A 91 -4.17 -5.15 -24.29
C ASP A 91 -5.30 -6.16 -24.54
N ARG A 92 -6.53 -5.87 -24.04
CA ARG A 92 -7.76 -6.67 -24.20
C ARG A 92 -7.74 -8.09 -23.59
N TYR A 93 -6.66 -8.51 -22.92
CA TYR A 93 -6.64 -9.84 -22.31
C TYR A 93 -7.47 -9.93 -21.02
N LEU A 94 -7.97 -8.80 -20.51
CA LEU A 94 -8.92 -8.82 -19.39
C LEU A 94 -10.19 -9.60 -19.74
N ASN A 95 -10.59 -9.65 -21.00
CA ASN A 95 -11.75 -10.44 -21.46
C ASN A 95 -11.53 -11.93 -21.19
N ASP A 96 -10.31 -12.44 -21.38
CA ASP A 96 -9.96 -13.85 -21.12
C ASP A 96 -10.02 -14.14 -19.62
N VAL A 97 -9.58 -13.20 -18.80
CA VAL A 97 -9.68 -13.30 -17.33
C VAL A 97 -11.15 -13.32 -16.86
N LEU A 98 -12.00 -12.50 -17.47
CA LEU A 98 -13.43 -12.44 -17.17
C LEU A 98 -14.21 -13.66 -17.68
N ALA A 99 -13.74 -14.31 -18.77
CA ALA A 99 -14.30 -15.54 -19.30
C ALA A 99 -13.91 -16.78 -18.47
N ALA A 100 -12.87 -16.68 -17.64
CA ALA A 100 -12.45 -17.77 -16.79
C ALA A 100 -13.48 -18.06 -15.69
N PRO A 101 -13.66 -19.34 -15.27
CA PRO A 101 -14.65 -19.73 -14.26
C PRO A 101 -14.22 -19.30 -12.84
N MET A 102 -13.95 -18.01 -12.62
CA MET A 102 -13.55 -17.42 -11.35
C MET A 102 -14.66 -16.52 -10.78
N ARG A 103 -14.77 -16.45 -9.47
CA ARG A 103 -15.67 -15.47 -8.82
C ARG A 103 -15.07 -14.06 -8.87
N PRO A 104 -15.88 -12.99 -8.87
CA PRO A 104 -15.40 -11.60 -8.90
C PRO A 104 -14.32 -11.27 -7.87
N TRP A 105 -14.49 -11.74 -6.64
CA TRP A 105 -13.51 -11.53 -5.58
C TRP A 105 -12.21 -12.32 -5.79
N GLU A 106 -12.26 -13.49 -6.46
CA GLU A 106 -11.07 -14.28 -6.81
C GLU A 106 -10.24 -13.57 -7.88
N ILE A 107 -10.90 -12.91 -8.84
CA ILE A 107 -10.23 -12.09 -9.85
C ILE A 107 -9.54 -10.90 -9.18
N ASN A 108 -10.26 -10.18 -8.30
CA ASN A 108 -9.69 -9.08 -7.54
C ASN A 108 -8.47 -9.52 -6.72
N LEU A 109 -8.58 -10.63 -5.99
CA LEU A 109 -7.49 -11.21 -5.20
C LEU A 109 -6.29 -11.56 -6.09
N ALA A 110 -6.49 -12.28 -7.19
CA ALA A 110 -5.42 -12.70 -8.08
C ALA A 110 -4.65 -11.51 -8.69
N LEU A 111 -5.37 -10.48 -9.14
CA LEU A 111 -4.77 -9.25 -9.67
C LEU A 111 -4.03 -8.46 -8.58
N SER A 112 -4.48 -8.56 -7.32
CA SER A 112 -3.86 -7.88 -6.18
C SER A 112 -2.53 -8.49 -5.74
N ILE A 113 -2.29 -9.78 -5.99
CA ILE A 113 -1.10 -10.50 -5.52
C ILE A 113 0.21 -9.85 -5.99
N GLY A 114 0.28 -9.36 -7.22
CA GLY A 114 1.47 -8.68 -7.73
C GLY A 114 1.86 -7.47 -6.89
N GLY A 115 0.88 -6.61 -6.55
CA GLY A 115 1.11 -5.44 -5.70
C GLY A 115 1.49 -5.80 -4.27
N VAL A 116 0.85 -6.83 -3.71
CA VAL A 116 1.16 -7.34 -2.36
C VAL A 116 2.60 -7.86 -2.31
N VAL A 117 2.99 -8.73 -3.24
CA VAL A 117 4.38 -9.27 -3.32
C VAL A 117 5.39 -8.13 -3.47
N ARG A 118 5.13 -7.19 -4.37
CA ARG A 118 6.00 -6.03 -4.58
C ARG A 118 6.17 -5.20 -3.30
N ALA A 119 5.08 -4.88 -2.63
CA ALA A 119 5.10 -4.07 -1.42
C ALA A 119 5.81 -4.77 -0.26
N LEU A 120 5.58 -6.08 -0.08
CA LEU A 120 6.26 -6.87 0.96
C LEU A 120 7.78 -6.92 0.71
N LEU A 121 8.21 -7.10 -0.53
CA LEU A 121 9.63 -7.07 -0.89
C LEU A 121 10.25 -5.69 -0.63
N ILE A 122 9.55 -4.61 -0.97
CA ILE A 122 10.00 -3.24 -0.71
C ILE A 122 10.04 -2.97 0.80
N GLY A 123 8.99 -3.30 1.53
CA GLY A 123 8.93 -3.09 2.98
C GLY A 123 10.01 -3.85 3.73
N ALA A 124 10.20 -5.14 3.40
CA ALA A 124 11.25 -5.97 4.00
C ALA A 124 12.66 -5.48 3.65
N GLY A 125 12.89 -5.13 2.37
CA GLY A 125 14.17 -4.59 1.93
C GLY A 125 14.50 -3.24 2.56
N LEU A 126 13.52 -2.35 2.65
CA LEU A 126 13.69 -1.03 3.28
C LEU A 126 13.92 -1.16 4.79
N LEU A 127 13.20 -2.06 5.46
CA LEU A 127 13.43 -2.37 6.86
C LEU A 127 14.85 -2.92 7.09
N ALA A 128 15.30 -3.84 6.25
CA ALA A 128 16.67 -4.38 6.33
C ALA A 128 17.73 -3.29 6.13
N CYS A 129 17.52 -2.36 5.19
CA CYS A 129 18.40 -1.20 5.01
C CYS A 129 18.37 -0.25 6.21
N ALA A 130 17.19 0.00 6.79
CA ALA A 130 17.03 0.86 7.95
C ALA A 130 17.75 0.26 9.17
N LEU A 131 17.58 -1.04 9.44
CA LEU A 131 18.26 -1.75 10.55
C LEU A 131 19.79 -1.77 10.43
N ALA A 132 20.34 -1.54 9.25
CA ALA A 132 21.80 -1.39 9.10
C ALA A 132 22.34 -0.03 9.59
N VAL A 133 21.46 0.95 9.80
CA VAL A 133 21.83 2.33 10.17
C VAL A 133 21.23 2.75 11.50
N VAL A 134 20.04 2.25 11.84
CA VAL A 134 19.26 2.67 13.01
C VAL A 134 18.63 1.44 13.66
N ASP A 135 18.63 1.39 14.98
CA ASP A 135 17.92 0.34 15.73
C ASP A 135 16.42 0.64 15.77
N VAL A 136 15.66 -0.03 14.88
CA VAL A 136 14.21 0.11 14.83
C VAL A 136 13.55 -1.03 15.60
N PRO A 137 12.92 -0.77 16.75
CA PRO A 137 12.25 -1.80 17.53
C PRO A 137 10.96 -2.28 16.85
N ILE A 138 10.56 -3.52 17.12
CA ILE A 138 9.24 -4.05 16.80
C ILE A 138 8.57 -4.42 18.12
N GLN A 139 7.77 -3.51 18.66
CA GLN A 139 7.19 -3.70 20.00
C GLN A 139 5.89 -4.51 19.96
N HIS A 140 5.06 -4.31 18.92
CA HIS A 140 3.75 -4.98 18.80
C HIS A 140 3.60 -5.68 17.44
N PRO A 141 4.21 -6.87 17.22
CA PRO A 141 4.25 -7.53 15.90
C PRO A 141 2.86 -7.92 15.38
N LEU A 142 1.88 -8.23 16.25
CA LEU A 142 0.52 -8.55 15.83
C LEU A 142 -0.21 -7.32 15.29
N ALA A 143 -0.06 -6.16 15.94
CA ALA A 143 -0.63 -4.91 15.46
C ALA A 143 0.02 -4.49 14.13
N LEU A 144 1.34 -4.64 14.02
CA LEU A 144 2.10 -4.37 12.79
C LEU A 144 1.60 -5.23 11.62
N THR A 145 1.50 -6.54 11.81
CA THR A 145 1.03 -7.45 10.76
C THR A 145 -0.41 -7.15 10.34
N ALA A 146 -1.30 -6.85 11.29
CA ALA A 146 -2.66 -6.46 11.00
C ALA A 146 -2.74 -5.14 10.21
N ALA A 147 -1.99 -4.10 10.64
CA ALA A 147 -1.95 -2.80 9.97
C ALA A 147 -1.40 -2.91 8.54
N VAL A 148 -0.29 -3.63 8.36
CA VAL A 148 0.30 -3.89 7.04
C VAL A 148 -0.68 -4.65 6.14
N ALA A 149 -1.32 -5.71 6.65
CA ALA A 149 -2.30 -6.47 5.88
C ALA A 149 -3.47 -5.58 5.41
N LEU A 150 -4.01 -4.74 6.30
CA LEU A 150 -5.08 -3.79 5.96
C LEU A 150 -4.63 -2.76 4.94
N ALA A 151 -3.42 -2.20 5.06
CA ALA A 151 -2.86 -1.27 4.09
C ALA A 151 -2.75 -1.91 2.69
N LEU A 152 -2.22 -3.14 2.62
CA LEU A 152 -2.08 -3.87 1.38
C LEU A 152 -3.44 -4.19 0.74
N VAL A 153 -4.42 -4.65 1.51
CA VAL A 153 -5.77 -4.96 1.00
C VAL A 153 -6.46 -3.69 0.50
N LEU A 154 -6.41 -2.60 1.26
CA LEU A 154 -7.02 -1.33 0.91
C LEU A 154 -6.43 -0.78 -0.39
N PHE A 155 -5.11 -0.62 -0.46
CA PHE A 155 -4.45 -0.01 -1.61
C PHE A 155 -4.34 -0.94 -2.82
N SER A 156 -4.39 -2.26 -2.63
CA SER A 156 -4.58 -3.21 -3.73
C SER A 156 -5.91 -2.98 -4.41
N SER A 157 -7.00 -3.01 -3.64
CA SER A 157 -8.35 -2.85 -4.19
C SER A 157 -8.56 -1.44 -4.76
N PHE A 158 -8.02 -0.41 -4.12
CA PHE A 158 -8.04 0.96 -4.65
C PHE A 158 -7.30 1.05 -5.99
N GLY A 159 -6.12 0.44 -6.11
CA GLY A 159 -5.37 0.36 -7.37
C GLY A 159 -6.15 -0.36 -8.46
N VAL A 160 -6.81 -1.47 -8.14
CA VAL A 160 -7.69 -2.18 -9.08
C VAL A 160 -8.83 -1.28 -9.57
N ILE A 161 -9.52 -0.57 -8.66
CA ILE A 161 -10.61 0.35 -9.00
C ILE A 161 -10.09 1.44 -9.95
N VAL A 162 -8.99 2.12 -9.59
CA VAL A 162 -8.43 3.16 -10.44
C VAL A 162 -8.00 2.61 -11.80
N GLY A 163 -7.39 1.42 -11.86
CA GLY A 163 -7.04 0.76 -13.12
C GLY A 163 -8.23 0.47 -14.02
N ILE A 164 -9.41 0.18 -13.44
CA ILE A 164 -10.66 0.02 -14.19
C ILE A 164 -11.14 1.36 -14.76
N TYR A 165 -11.02 2.46 -14.02
CA TYR A 165 -11.50 3.77 -14.45
C TYR A 165 -10.46 4.55 -15.27
N ALA A 166 -9.18 4.19 -15.23
CA ALA A 166 -8.12 4.90 -15.93
C ALA A 166 -8.34 4.87 -17.45
N SER A 167 -8.15 6.03 -18.09
CA SER A 167 -8.19 6.20 -19.54
C SER A 167 -6.80 6.26 -20.16
N SER A 168 -5.76 6.52 -19.36
CA SER A 168 -4.35 6.61 -19.77
C SER A 168 -3.42 6.17 -18.65
N TRP A 169 -2.15 5.94 -18.97
CA TRP A 169 -1.08 5.72 -17.98
C TRP A 169 -0.92 6.95 -17.06
N ASP A 170 -1.04 8.15 -17.62
CA ASP A 170 -0.94 9.39 -16.86
C ASP A 170 -2.03 9.51 -15.79
N HIS A 171 -3.23 8.97 -16.07
CA HIS A 171 -4.31 8.95 -15.07
C HIS A 171 -3.95 8.10 -13.85
N THR A 172 -3.27 6.97 -14.03
CA THR A 172 -2.82 6.15 -12.89
C THR A 172 -1.72 6.86 -12.09
N ALA A 173 -0.79 7.54 -12.78
CA ALA A 173 0.27 8.32 -12.15
C ALA A 173 -0.28 9.57 -11.43
N PHE A 174 -1.29 10.23 -12.00
CA PHE A 174 -1.97 11.38 -11.40
C PHE A 174 -2.49 11.06 -9.99
N VAL A 175 -3.17 9.93 -9.82
CA VAL A 175 -3.70 9.55 -8.50
C VAL A 175 -2.56 9.30 -7.50
N THR A 176 -1.43 8.72 -7.92
CA THR A 176 -0.26 8.58 -7.05
C THR A 176 0.25 9.94 -6.58
N ASN A 177 0.43 10.88 -7.50
CA ASN A 177 1.12 12.14 -7.22
C ASN A 177 0.22 13.19 -6.56
N ILE A 178 -1.08 13.20 -6.87
CA ILE A 178 -2.02 14.23 -6.39
C ILE A 178 -2.86 13.74 -5.20
N VAL A 179 -3.01 12.43 -5.04
CA VAL A 179 -3.84 11.88 -3.94
C VAL A 179 -2.95 11.16 -2.92
N ILE A 180 -2.28 10.07 -3.34
CA ILE A 180 -1.59 9.20 -2.38
C ILE A 180 -0.40 9.91 -1.72
N LEU A 181 0.42 10.59 -2.49
CA LEU A 181 1.63 11.25 -1.99
C LEU A 181 1.30 12.40 -1.00
N PRO A 182 0.42 13.37 -1.33
CA PRO A 182 0.04 14.41 -0.38
C PRO A 182 -0.67 13.87 0.87
N LEU A 183 -1.56 12.90 0.71
CA LEU A 183 -2.23 12.27 1.85
C LEU A 183 -1.24 11.50 2.73
N SER A 184 -0.19 10.90 2.17
CA SER A 184 0.85 10.24 2.96
C SER A 184 1.62 11.26 3.79
N PHE A 185 1.98 12.39 3.22
CA PHE A 185 2.66 13.47 3.96
C PHE A 185 1.78 14.03 5.07
N LEU A 186 0.53 14.35 4.77
CA LEU A 186 -0.46 14.82 5.77
C LEU A 186 -0.82 13.74 6.80
N GLY A 187 -0.60 12.47 6.47
CA GLY A 187 -0.80 11.35 7.39
C GLY A 187 0.24 11.22 8.49
N GLY A 188 1.26 12.10 8.51
CA GLY A 188 2.25 12.13 9.57
C GLY A 188 3.46 11.22 9.34
N VAL A 189 3.92 11.06 8.09
CA VAL A 189 5.16 10.29 7.79
C VAL A 189 6.38 10.87 8.50
N PHE A 190 6.48 12.21 8.54
CA PHE A 190 7.67 12.94 9.02
C PHE A 190 7.48 13.66 10.36
N TYR A 191 6.28 13.64 10.93
CA TYR A 191 5.92 14.35 12.16
C TYR A 191 4.76 13.65 12.87
N SER A 192 4.53 13.97 14.14
CA SER A 192 3.31 13.59 14.85
C SER A 192 2.17 14.56 14.48
N VAL A 193 1.00 14.01 14.13
CA VAL A 193 -0.16 14.82 13.72
C VAL A 193 -0.67 15.70 14.86
N ASP A 194 -0.46 15.29 16.10
CA ASP A 194 -0.82 16.08 17.29
C ASP A 194 -0.07 17.41 17.38
N THR A 195 1.06 17.56 16.68
CA THR A 195 1.81 18.83 16.67
C THR A 195 1.31 19.84 15.65
N LEU A 196 0.34 19.47 14.81
CA LEU A 196 -0.19 20.35 13.77
C LEU A 196 -1.17 21.39 14.33
N PRO A 197 -1.08 22.66 13.88
CA PRO A 197 -2.10 23.65 14.18
C PRO A 197 -3.38 23.38 13.37
N SER A 198 -4.54 23.86 13.91
CA SER A 198 -5.79 23.95 13.14
C SER A 198 -5.61 24.84 11.89
N PRO A 199 -6.18 24.50 10.70
CA PRO A 199 -7.09 23.36 10.45
C PRO A 199 -6.39 22.06 10.01
N TRP A 200 -5.06 22.00 9.97
CA TRP A 200 -4.32 20.85 9.43
C TRP A 200 -4.47 19.59 10.28
N HIS A 201 -4.61 19.76 11.60
CA HIS A 201 -4.89 18.68 12.53
C HIS A 201 -6.19 17.94 12.16
N GLU A 202 -7.30 18.69 11.94
CA GLU A 202 -8.61 18.11 11.60
C GLU A 202 -8.59 17.46 10.22
N ILE A 203 -7.90 18.08 9.25
CA ILE A 203 -7.73 17.50 7.90
C ILE A 203 -6.96 16.19 7.96
N SER A 204 -5.92 16.10 8.80
CA SER A 204 -5.15 14.86 8.97
C SER A 204 -5.99 13.75 9.59
N HIS A 205 -6.89 14.06 10.52
CA HIS A 205 -7.83 13.08 11.09
C HIS A 205 -8.90 12.61 10.10
N ALA A 206 -9.22 13.39 9.07
CA ALA A 206 -10.08 12.94 7.97
C ALA A 206 -9.33 12.07 6.93
N ASN A 207 -8.00 11.98 7.04
CA ASN A 207 -7.14 11.26 6.11
C ASN A 207 -7.08 9.75 6.44
N PRO A 208 -7.50 8.84 5.54
CA PRO A 208 -7.44 7.41 5.79
C PRO A 208 -6.01 6.86 5.97
N ILE A 209 -5.01 7.50 5.34
CA ILE A 209 -3.62 7.08 5.44
C ILE A 209 -3.05 7.34 6.84
N PHE A 210 -3.54 8.38 7.53
CA PHE A 210 -3.15 8.67 8.91
C PHE A 210 -3.38 7.46 9.83
N TYR A 211 -4.55 6.85 9.78
CA TYR A 211 -4.87 5.69 10.63
C TYR A 211 -3.97 4.47 10.33
N LEU A 212 -3.66 4.24 9.06
CA LEU A 212 -2.72 3.17 8.68
C LEU A 212 -1.30 3.44 9.21
N LEU A 213 -0.80 4.66 9.00
CA LEU A 213 0.51 5.08 9.51
C LEU A 213 0.59 4.98 11.01
N ASN A 214 -0.44 5.47 11.71
CA ASN A 214 -0.55 5.41 13.16
C ASN A 214 -0.50 3.96 13.68
N ALA A 215 -1.26 3.04 13.06
CA ALA A 215 -1.26 1.62 13.45
C ALA A 215 0.09 0.93 13.18
N VAL A 216 0.75 1.25 12.05
CA VAL A 216 2.08 0.71 11.73
C VAL A 216 3.13 1.29 12.68
N ARG A 217 3.09 2.59 12.99
CA ARG A 217 3.99 3.24 13.96
C ARG A 217 3.86 2.60 15.33
N TYR A 218 2.64 2.38 15.81
CA TYR A 218 2.43 1.64 17.05
C TYR A 218 3.04 0.23 17.01
N GLY A 219 2.92 -0.46 15.89
CA GLY A 219 3.51 -1.79 15.73
C GLY A 219 5.03 -1.81 15.89
N PHE A 220 5.71 -0.79 15.37
CA PHE A 220 7.16 -0.63 15.52
C PHE A 220 7.55 -0.01 16.85
N LEU A 221 7.01 1.17 17.19
CA LEU A 221 7.53 2.05 18.23
C LEU A 221 6.71 2.03 19.53
N GLY A 222 5.53 1.42 19.53
CA GLY A 222 4.62 1.40 20.69
C GLY A 222 3.90 2.74 20.94
N THR A 223 4.16 3.78 20.14
CA THR A 223 3.52 5.09 20.24
C THR A 223 2.46 5.29 19.16
N SER A 224 1.43 6.06 19.47
CA SER A 224 0.34 6.33 18.54
C SER A 224 -0.39 7.62 18.93
N ASP A 225 -0.68 8.45 17.92
CA ASP A 225 -1.41 9.73 18.10
C ASP A 225 -2.90 9.49 18.43
N VAL A 226 -3.49 8.39 17.94
CA VAL A 226 -4.87 7.96 18.26
C VAL A 226 -4.89 6.47 18.63
N SER A 227 -5.96 6.02 19.29
CA SER A 227 -6.04 4.62 19.72
C SER A 227 -5.87 3.65 18.55
N VAL A 228 -5.05 2.62 18.74
CA VAL A 228 -4.76 1.59 17.72
C VAL A 228 -6.02 0.83 17.31
N GLY A 229 -6.93 0.60 18.25
CA GLY A 229 -8.22 -0.03 17.96
C GLY A 229 -9.03 0.78 16.95
N LEU A 230 -9.10 2.11 17.11
CA LEU A 230 -9.76 3.00 16.15
C LEU A 230 -9.05 2.97 14.80
N SER A 231 -7.72 3.03 14.80
CA SER A 231 -6.91 3.00 13.58
C SER A 231 -7.13 1.73 12.76
N LEU A 232 -7.13 0.57 13.41
CA LEU A 232 -7.40 -0.72 12.76
C LEU A 232 -8.86 -0.83 12.31
N ALA A 233 -9.83 -0.33 13.10
CA ALA A 233 -11.24 -0.36 12.75
C ALA A 233 -11.54 0.52 11.51
N VAL A 234 -11.07 1.76 11.48
CA VAL A 234 -11.23 2.66 10.32
C VAL A 234 -10.58 2.06 9.07
N SER A 235 -9.34 1.59 9.21
CA SER A 235 -8.61 0.96 8.09
C SER A 235 -9.32 -0.31 7.61
N GLY A 236 -9.87 -1.11 8.52
CA GLY A 236 -10.63 -2.33 8.21
C GLY A 236 -11.93 -2.04 7.47
N VAL A 237 -12.69 -1.06 7.91
CA VAL A 237 -13.94 -0.63 7.24
C VAL A 237 -13.63 -0.14 5.82
N LEU A 238 -12.60 0.69 5.67
CA LEU A 238 -12.20 1.20 4.36
C LEU A 238 -11.68 0.11 3.44
N ALA A 239 -10.87 -0.82 3.95
CA ALA A 239 -10.40 -1.97 3.19
C ALA A 239 -11.57 -2.85 2.72
N ALA A 240 -12.53 -3.15 3.60
CA ALA A 240 -13.74 -3.90 3.25
C ALA A 240 -14.58 -3.19 2.19
N ALA A 241 -14.75 -1.87 2.31
CA ALA A 241 -15.49 -1.06 1.33
C ALA A 241 -14.80 -1.10 -0.05
N MET A 242 -13.46 -0.96 -0.12
CA MET A 242 -12.71 -1.03 -1.38
C MET A 242 -12.75 -2.42 -2.01
N VAL A 243 -12.65 -3.48 -1.21
CA VAL A 243 -12.81 -4.88 -1.70
C VAL A 243 -14.23 -5.11 -2.21
N ALA A 244 -15.25 -4.64 -1.51
CA ALA A 244 -16.63 -4.76 -1.95
C ALA A 244 -16.86 -4.01 -3.26
N TRP A 245 -16.36 -2.77 -3.38
CA TRP A 245 -16.49 -1.97 -4.60
C TRP A 245 -15.75 -2.59 -5.79
N SER A 246 -14.51 -2.99 -5.63
CA SER A 246 -13.76 -3.65 -6.71
C SER A 246 -14.40 -4.97 -7.16
N SER A 247 -14.90 -5.77 -6.20
CA SER A 247 -15.62 -7.01 -6.50
C SER A 247 -16.95 -6.76 -7.20
N TRP A 248 -17.65 -5.70 -6.85
CA TRP A 248 -18.89 -5.28 -7.53
C TRP A 248 -18.61 -4.86 -8.97
N LEU A 249 -17.54 -4.14 -9.25
CA LEU A 249 -17.14 -3.76 -10.61
C LEU A 249 -16.88 -4.99 -11.48
N PHE A 250 -16.18 -6.00 -10.97
CA PHE A 250 -15.98 -7.26 -11.69
C PHE A 250 -17.29 -8.04 -11.88
N ARG A 251 -18.21 -7.99 -10.91
CA ARG A 251 -19.48 -8.67 -11.00
C ARG A 251 -20.41 -8.05 -12.07
N THR A 252 -20.45 -6.73 -12.14
CA THR A 252 -21.33 -5.99 -13.06
C THR A 252 -20.73 -5.83 -14.46
N GLY A 253 -19.40 -5.98 -14.58
CA GLY A 253 -18.69 -5.71 -15.83
C GLY A 253 -18.63 -4.22 -16.18
N HIS A 254 -18.92 -3.34 -15.20
CA HIS A 254 -18.97 -1.90 -15.43
C HIS A 254 -17.59 -1.37 -15.84
N ARG A 255 -17.51 -0.72 -17.01
CA ARG A 255 -16.26 -0.23 -17.64
C ARG A 255 -15.19 -1.29 -17.91
N LEU A 256 -15.51 -2.57 -17.81
CA LEU A 256 -14.60 -3.68 -18.14
C LEU A 256 -14.75 -4.14 -19.58
N LYS A 257 -15.93 -3.89 -20.19
CA LYS A 257 -16.17 -4.15 -21.60
C LYS A 257 -15.85 -2.90 -22.42
N PRO A 258 -15.27 -3.05 -23.62
CA PRO A 258 -15.01 -1.93 -24.53
C PRO A 258 -16.28 -1.24 -24.96
#